data_15bf1244ae92fb6b39de207c5ef2d47e
#
_entry.id   15bf1244ae92fb6b39de207c5ef2d47e
#
_cell.length_a   1.000
_cell.length_b   1.000
_cell.length_c   1.000
_cell.angle_alpha   90.00
_cell.angle_beta   90.00
_cell.angle_gamma   90.00
#
_symmetry.space_group_name_H-M   'P 1'
#
loop_
_entity.id
_entity.type
_entity.pdbx_description
1 polymer ?
#
loop_
_entity_poly.entity_id
_entity_poly.type
_entity_poly.pdbx_seq_one_letter_code
_entity_poly.pdbx_strand_id
1 'polypeptide(L)'
;MFNKLKFFKKTDEFPKEICPKCGGTLIVRNGKYGEFLGCNNFPKCKFSKDIQNELPMEKLSVSISKHVSIISGEQFCFRCRKKTRVSGLGLLNDDTKFLTKLNLKILDYGFDIYILPWSEIIDQFDDTFKIYLRDNYGIERKFSRTIGESYYANTCKHCKVIQGDNFVYTDTGHGSPFDYYSKESLVIEQIKILSTEKIISCFFNKIGSPTLYYLPRSEIK
;
A
#
# COMPACT_ATOMS: atom_id res chain seq x y z
N MET A 1 6.88 1.23 -33.25
CA MET A 1 6.20 -0.07 -33.32
C MET A 1 5.68 -0.37 -31.90
N PHE A 2 4.40 -0.14 -31.66
CA PHE A 2 3.79 -0.38 -30.37
C PHE A 2 3.51 -1.87 -30.21
N ASN A 3 4.22 -2.53 -29.28
CA ASN A 3 3.99 -3.92 -28.95
C ASN A 3 2.71 -4.04 -28.13
N LYS A 4 1.69 -4.66 -28.73
CA LYS A 4 0.40 -4.97 -28.10
C LYS A 4 0.63 -5.79 -26.85
N LEU A 5 0.28 -5.25 -25.67
CA LEU A 5 0.06 -6.01 -24.46
C LEU A 5 -0.89 -7.16 -24.78
N LYS A 6 -0.41 -8.40 -24.63
CA LYS A 6 -1.26 -9.59 -24.72
C LYS A 6 -2.20 -9.58 -23.52
N PHE A 7 -3.45 -9.21 -23.77
CA PHE A 7 -4.55 -9.51 -22.83
C PHE A 7 -4.59 -11.02 -22.61
N PHE A 8 -4.55 -11.41 -21.34
CA PHE A 8 -4.77 -12.81 -20.94
C PHE A 8 -6.07 -13.31 -21.54
N LYS A 9 -6.01 -14.45 -22.22
CA LYS A 9 -7.20 -15.10 -22.78
C LYS A 9 -8.10 -15.55 -21.64
N LYS A 10 -9.38 -15.30 -21.78
CA LYS A 10 -10.52 -15.53 -20.90
C LYS A 10 -10.81 -17.03 -20.59
N THR A 11 -9.80 -17.89 -20.49
CA THR A 11 -9.95 -19.36 -20.36
C THR A 11 -9.17 -20.00 -19.23
N ASP A 12 -8.54 -19.22 -18.33
CA ASP A 12 -8.04 -19.80 -17.09
C ASP A 12 -9.24 -19.92 -16.14
N GLU A 13 -9.77 -21.14 -16.04
CA GLU A 13 -10.91 -21.49 -15.19
C GLU A 13 -10.53 -21.20 -13.73
N PHE A 14 -11.12 -20.15 -13.18
CA PHE A 14 -11.13 -19.99 -11.73
C PHE A 14 -11.74 -21.25 -11.09
N PRO A 15 -11.16 -21.79 -10.02
CA PRO A 15 -11.73 -22.94 -9.34
C PRO A 15 -13.19 -22.64 -8.99
N LYS A 16 -14.09 -23.53 -9.34
CA LYS A 16 -15.53 -23.39 -9.06
C LYS A 16 -15.75 -23.39 -7.55
N GLU A 17 -15.79 -22.21 -6.96
CA GLU A 17 -16.01 -22.06 -5.55
C GLU A 17 -17.49 -22.14 -5.18
N ILE A 18 -17.77 -22.76 -4.05
CA ILE A 18 -19.11 -22.87 -3.48
C ILE A 18 -19.40 -21.65 -2.60
N CYS A 19 -20.54 -21.03 -2.82
CA CYS A 19 -21.01 -19.93 -2.00
C CYS A 19 -21.25 -20.39 -0.54
N PRO A 20 -20.54 -19.81 0.45
CA PRO A 20 -20.65 -20.23 1.85
C PRO A 20 -22.02 -19.90 2.45
N LYS A 21 -22.81 -19.02 1.80
CA LYS A 21 -24.12 -18.60 2.31
C LYS A 21 -25.27 -19.48 1.85
N CYS A 22 -25.19 -20.08 0.66
CA CYS A 22 -26.33 -20.81 0.09
C CYS A 22 -25.95 -22.08 -0.68
N GLY A 23 -24.69 -22.46 -0.73
CA GLY A 23 -24.21 -23.63 -1.48
C GLY A 23 -24.24 -23.49 -3.00
N GLY A 24 -24.63 -22.33 -3.55
CA GLY A 24 -24.55 -22.03 -4.98
C GLY A 24 -23.10 -21.84 -5.45
N THR A 25 -22.88 -21.70 -6.75
CA THR A 25 -21.53 -21.46 -7.31
C THR A 25 -21.21 -19.96 -7.35
N LEU A 26 -19.97 -19.59 -7.05
CA LEU A 26 -19.47 -18.23 -7.28
C LEU A 26 -19.04 -18.08 -8.75
N ILE A 27 -19.48 -17.00 -9.37
CA ILE A 27 -19.16 -16.65 -10.75
C ILE A 27 -18.61 -15.23 -10.84
N VAL A 28 -17.71 -14.98 -11.80
CA VAL A 28 -17.18 -13.65 -12.06
C VAL A 28 -18.29 -12.72 -12.56
N ARG A 29 -18.41 -11.56 -11.96
CA ARG A 29 -19.32 -10.49 -12.35
C ARG A 29 -18.56 -9.17 -12.44
N ASN A 30 -19.00 -8.29 -13.33
CA ASN A 30 -18.51 -6.93 -13.45
C ASN A 30 -19.36 -5.97 -12.60
N GLY A 31 -18.72 -5.25 -11.68
CA GLY A 31 -19.31 -4.20 -10.85
C GLY A 31 -18.75 -2.83 -11.16
N LYS A 32 -19.27 -1.81 -10.47
CA LYS A 32 -18.82 -0.42 -10.60
C LYS A 32 -17.32 -0.26 -10.28
N TYR A 33 -16.79 -1.12 -9.42
CA TYR A 33 -15.41 -1.04 -8.91
C TYR A 33 -14.49 -2.14 -9.47
N GLY A 34 -14.92 -2.85 -10.53
CA GLY A 34 -14.17 -3.92 -11.16
C GLY A 34 -14.85 -5.29 -11.07
N GLU A 35 -14.10 -6.34 -11.40
CA GLU A 35 -14.58 -7.71 -11.35
C GLU A 35 -14.62 -8.24 -9.92
N PHE A 36 -15.67 -9.01 -9.59
CA PHE A 36 -15.86 -9.66 -8.32
C PHE A 36 -16.50 -11.03 -8.48
N LEU A 37 -16.34 -11.92 -7.50
CA LEU A 37 -17.07 -13.19 -7.44
C LEU A 37 -18.42 -12.95 -6.77
N GLY A 38 -19.49 -13.20 -7.50
CA GLY A 38 -20.87 -13.12 -7.01
C GLY A 38 -21.58 -14.46 -7.08
N CYS A 39 -22.48 -14.72 -6.12
CA CYS A 39 -23.27 -15.95 -6.13
C CYS A 39 -24.16 -16.02 -7.37
N ASN A 40 -24.22 -17.21 -8.02
CA ASN A 40 -25.09 -17.46 -9.17
C ASN A 40 -26.59 -17.40 -8.80
N ASN A 41 -26.93 -17.60 -7.54
CA ASN A 41 -28.31 -17.52 -7.03
C ASN A 41 -28.79 -16.08 -6.76
N PHE A 42 -28.07 -15.05 -7.23
CA PHE A 42 -28.56 -13.68 -7.17
C PHE A 42 -29.86 -13.52 -7.98
N PRO A 43 -30.88 -12.80 -7.49
CA PRO A 43 -30.90 -11.92 -6.31
C PRO A 43 -31.27 -12.61 -4.97
N LYS A 44 -31.59 -13.90 -4.97
CA LYS A 44 -31.95 -14.63 -3.75
C LYS A 44 -30.79 -14.71 -2.75
N CYS A 45 -29.58 -14.90 -3.26
CA CYS A 45 -28.35 -14.83 -2.46
C CYS A 45 -27.51 -13.66 -2.94
N LYS A 46 -27.22 -12.71 -2.02
CA LYS A 46 -26.43 -11.50 -2.31
C LYS A 46 -24.95 -11.64 -1.89
N PHE A 47 -24.47 -12.87 -1.67
CA PHE A 47 -23.08 -13.08 -1.32
C PHE A 47 -22.17 -12.68 -2.49
N SER A 48 -21.14 -11.91 -2.17
CA SER A 48 -20.06 -11.55 -3.08
C SER A 48 -18.73 -11.49 -2.33
N LYS A 49 -17.63 -11.75 -3.01
CA LYS A 49 -16.28 -11.55 -2.52
C LYS A 49 -15.42 -10.94 -3.62
N ASP A 50 -14.38 -10.25 -3.21
CA ASP A 50 -13.42 -9.64 -4.12
C ASP A 50 -12.51 -10.72 -4.71
N ILE A 51 -12.28 -10.67 -6.02
CA ILE A 51 -11.36 -11.59 -6.72
C ILE A 51 -9.90 -11.32 -6.31
N GLN A 52 -9.58 -10.08 -5.96
CA GLN A 52 -8.21 -9.67 -5.64
C GLN A 52 -7.65 -10.34 -4.38
N ASN A 53 -8.50 -10.83 -3.48
CA ASN A 53 -8.07 -11.47 -2.23
C ASN A 53 -7.54 -12.91 -2.41
N GLU A 54 -7.50 -13.44 -3.63
CA GLU A 54 -7.06 -14.82 -3.91
C GLU A 54 -5.73 -14.93 -4.64
N LEU A 55 -5.13 -13.80 -4.96
CA LEU A 55 -3.82 -13.83 -5.59
C LEU A 55 -2.74 -14.24 -4.57
N PRO A 56 -1.79 -15.10 -4.96
CA PRO A 56 -0.75 -15.54 -4.06
C PRO A 56 0.04 -14.33 -3.54
N MET A 57 0.06 -14.20 -2.21
CA MET A 57 0.86 -13.18 -1.53
C MET A 57 2.32 -13.57 -1.56
N GLU A 58 3.18 -12.67 -2.01
CA GLU A 58 4.62 -12.85 -1.94
C GLU A 58 5.19 -12.08 -0.74
N LYS A 59 6.17 -12.69 -0.08
CA LYS A 59 6.87 -12.05 1.04
C LYS A 59 8.02 -11.21 0.50
N LEU A 60 7.98 -9.91 0.78
CA LEU A 60 9.12 -9.03 0.63
C LEU A 60 9.88 -8.97 1.96
N SER A 61 11.18 -9.23 1.92
CA SER A 61 12.06 -9.02 3.08
C SER A 61 13.19 -8.09 2.68
N VAL A 62 13.37 -7.05 3.47
CA VAL A 62 14.42 -6.06 3.29
C VAL A 62 15.22 -5.90 4.58
N SER A 63 16.53 -5.72 4.44
CA SER A 63 17.38 -5.34 5.54
C SER A 63 17.58 -3.84 5.51
N ILE A 64 17.32 -3.19 6.63
CA ILE A 64 17.54 -1.76 6.85
C ILE A 64 18.79 -1.61 7.70
N SER A 65 19.66 -0.69 7.32
CA SER A 65 20.85 -0.35 8.07
C SER A 65 20.49 0.36 9.40
N LYS A 66 21.41 1.09 10.00
CA LYS A 66 21.20 1.80 11.28
C LYS A 66 20.21 2.96 11.18
N HIS A 67 19.89 3.42 9.99
CA HIS A 67 19.00 4.54 9.76
C HIS A 67 17.70 4.08 9.14
N VAL A 68 16.60 4.66 9.57
CA VAL A 68 15.29 4.54 8.95
C VAL A 68 15.02 5.82 8.18
N SER A 69 14.73 5.67 6.89
CA SER A 69 14.34 6.79 6.05
C SER A 69 12.83 6.96 6.09
N ILE A 70 12.36 8.15 6.46
CA ILE A 70 10.96 8.52 6.43
C ILE A 70 10.75 9.48 5.27
N ILE A 71 9.89 9.11 4.33
CA ILE A 71 9.50 9.97 3.22
C ILE A 71 8.17 10.60 3.55
N SER A 72 8.06 11.90 3.43
CA SER A 72 6.85 12.63 3.72
C SER A 72 6.56 13.71 2.68
N GLY A 73 5.28 14.04 2.54
CA GLY A 73 4.78 15.12 1.71
C GLY A 73 3.48 15.67 2.26
N GLU A 74 2.92 16.68 1.61
CA GLU A 74 1.65 17.28 1.99
C GLU A 74 0.54 16.91 1.02
N GLN A 75 -0.64 16.63 1.55
CA GLN A 75 -1.87 16.46 0.78
C GLN A 75 -3.04 17.15 1.45
N PHE A 76 -4.12 17.37 0.72
CA PHE A 76 -5.36 17.87 1.30
C PHE A 76 -6.12 16.76 2.03
N CYS A 77 -6.44 16.99 3.30
CA CYS A 77 -7.31 16.07 4.04
C CYS A 77 -8.67 15.94 3.36
N PHE A 78 -9.12 14.71 3.08
CA PHE A 78 -10.40 14.48 2.40
C PHE A 78 -11.60 15.03 3.19
N ARG A 79 -11.50 15.13 4.54
CA ARG A 79 -12.60 15.60 5.39
C ARG A 79 -12.61 17.10 5.59
N CYS A 80 -11.50 17.69 6.09
CA CYS A 80 -11.47 19.12 6.45
C CYS A 80 -10.83 20.01 5.38
N ARG A 81 -10.33 19.45 4.29
CA ARG A 81 -9.73 20.14 3.15
C ARG A 81 -8.49 20.98 3.46
N LYS A 82 -7.96 20.90 4.66
CA LYS A 82 -6.69 21.56 5.03
C LYS A 82 -5.51 20.67 4.67
N LYS A 83 -4.37 21.28 4.30
CA LYS A 83 -3.14 20.56 4.04
C LYS A 83 -2.65 19.83 5.30
N THR A 84 -2.30 18.57 5.13
CA THR A 84 -1.78 17.71 6.21
C THR A 84 -0.61 16.91 5.69
N ARG A 85 0.40 16.73 6.54
CA ARG A 85 1.55 15.87 6.26
C ARG A 85 1.11 14.41 6.27
N VAL A 86 1.64 13.64 5.33
CA VAL A 86 1.54 12.18 5.28
C VAL A 86 2.93 11.62 5.01
N SER A 87 3.18 10.39 5.46
CA SER A 87 4.49 9.76 5.37
C SER A 87 4.43 8.25 5.19
N GLY A 88 5.52 7.67 4.73
CA GLY A 88 5.76 6.23 4.67
C GLY A 88 7.22 5.91 4.94
N LEU A 89 7.52 4.63 5.10
CA LEU A 89 8.90 4.16 5.20
C LEU A 89 9.55 4.22 3.83
N GLY A 90 10.65 4.96 3.72
CA GLY A 90 11.48 5.01 2.53
C GLY A 90 12.47 3.86 2.49
N LEU A 91 12.53 3.16 1.37
CA LEU A 91 13.58 2.20 1.06
C LEU A 91 14.48 2.83 0.01
N LEU A 92 15.67 3.24 0.43
CA LEU A 92 16.67 3.85 -0.42
C LEU A 92 17.69 2.79 -0.83
N ASN A 93 18.07 2.73 -2.09
CA ASN A 93 19.01 1.72 -2.59
C ASN A 93 20.36 1.73 -1.83
N ASP A 94 20.80 2.88 -1.38
CA ASP A 94 22.09 3.03 -0.66
C ASP A 94 22.03 2.47 0.77
N ASP A 95 20.85 2.44 1.41
CA ASP A 95 20.66 2.07 2.83
C ASP A 95 19.87 0.77 3.00
N THR A 96 19.33 0.21 1.93
CA THR A 96 18.41 -0.93 1.98
C THR A 96 18.93 -2.07 1.13
N LYS A 97 18.99 -3.27 1.73
CA LYS A 97 19.32 -4.50 1.02
C LYS A 97 18.06 -5.36 0.87
N PHE A 98 17.65 -5.57 -0.36
CA PHE A 98 16.57 -6.52 -0.66
C PHE A 98 17.06 -7.95 -0.49
N LEU A 99 16.46 -8.71 0.43
CA LEU A 99 16.81 -10.09 0.74
C LEU A 99 15.99 -11.11 -0.07
N THR A 100 14.83 -10.71 -0.52
CA THR A 100 13.98 -11.52 -1.39
C THR A 100 14.39 -11.27 -2.83
N LYS A 101 14.66 -12.35 -3.57
CA LYS A 101 14.76 -12.28 -5.04
C LYS A 101 13.36 -12.08 -5.59
N LEU A 102 12.94 -10.83 -5.65
CA LEU A 102 11.72 -10.48 -6.33
C LEU A 102 11.98 -10.62 -7.83
N ASN A 103 11.23 -11.49 -8.52
CA ASN A 103 11.09 -11.42 -9.97
C ASN A 103 10.31 -10.15 -10.38
N LEU A 104 10.60 -9.06 -9.70
CA LEU A 104 10.02 -7.78 -10.02
C LEU A 104 10.77 -7.25 -11.23
N LYS A 105 10.18 -7.40 -12.42
CA LYS A 105 10.51 -6.55 -13.57
C LYS A 105 10.47 -5.06 -13.21
N ILE A 106 9.88 -4.73 -12.07
CA ILE A 106 9.77 -3.40 -11.48
C ILE A 106 11.13 -2.86 -11.02
N LEU A 107 12.04 -3.71 -10.53
CA LEU A 107 13.40 -3.28 -10.14
C LEU A 107 14.28 -2.91 -11.34
N ASP A 108 13.91 -3.34 -12.56
CA ASP A 108 14.64 -3.02 -13.78
C ASP A 108 14.38 -1.58 -14.30
N TYR A 109 13.44 -0.85 -13.70
CA TYR A 109 13.12 0.52 -14.14
C TYR A 109 14.06 1.61 -13.58
N GLY A 110 15.09 1.24 -12.81
CA GLY A 110 16.08 2.18 -12.30
C GLY A 110 15.54 3.16 -11.25
N PHE A 111 14.48 2.82 -10.56
CA PHE A 111 13.96 3.63 -9.46
C PHE A 111 14.82 3.44 -8.21
N ASP A 112 15.25 4.54 -7.63
CA ASP A 112 16.17 4.56 -6.50
C ASP A 112 15.46 4.54 -5.14
N ILE A 113 14.14 4.69 -5.11
CA ILE A 113 13.36 4.89 -3.88
C ILE A 113 12.02 4.19 -3.94
N TYR A 114 11.72 3.46 -2.87
CA TYR A 114 10.41 2.82 -2.67
C TYR A 114 9.80 3.31 -1.36
N ILE A 115 8.47 3.34 -1.29
CA ILE A 115 7.73 3.70 -0.08
C ILE A 115 6.87 2.53 0.37
N LEU A 116 6.96 2.20 1.66
CA LEU A 116 6.09 1.24 2.32
C LEU A 116 5.10 1.95 3.25
N PRO A 117 3.81 1.60 3.18
CA PRO A 117 2.81 2.05 4.15
C PRO A 117 3.15 1.63 5.58
N TRP A 118 2.89 2.50 6.55
CA TRP A 118 3.11 2.17 7.96
C TRP A 118 2.25 1.02 8.44
N SER A 119 1.03 0.87 7.91
CA SER A 119 0.12 -0.25 8.22
C SER A 119 0.74 -1.62 8.02
N GLU A 120 1.65 -1.74 7.07
CA GLU A 120 2.27 -3.00 6.68
C GLU A 120 3.44 -3.41 7.59
N ILE A 121 4.10 -2.44 8.23
CA ILE A 121 5.42 -2.68 8.78
C ILE A 121 5.62 -2.19 10.22
N ILE A 122 4.79 -1.27 10.71
CA ILE A 122 5.03 -0.56 11.98
C ILE A 122 5.06 -1.50 13.19
N ASP A 123 4.32 -2.60 13.16
CA ASP A 123 4.29 -3.58 14.25
C ASP A 123 5.61 -4.34 14.42
N GLN A 124 6.50 -4.24 13.45
CA GLN A 124 7.85 -4.80 13.53
C GLN A 124 8.85 -3.86 14.23
N PHE A 125 8.46 -2.64 14.57
CA PHE A 125 9.27 -1.68 15.31
C PHE A 125 8.88 -1.64 16.79
N ASP A 126 9.80 -1.16 17.63
CA ASP A 126 9.56 -0.98 19.07
C ASP A 126 8.60 0.18 19.36
N ASP A 127 8.11 0.22 20.59
CA ASP A 127 7.14 1.23 21.00
C ASP A 127 7.74 2.65 21.04
N THR A 128 9.04 2.79 21.27
CA THR A 128 9.73 4.08 21.24
C THR A 128 9.63 4.71 19.86
N PHE A 129 9.87 3.91 18.81
CA PHE A 129 9.73 4.39 17.46
C PHE A 129 8.27 4.66 17.06
N LYS A 130 7.32 3.83 17.51
CA LYS A 130 5.88 4.08 17.31
C LYS A 130 5.44 5.40 17.94
N ILE A 131 5.92 5.69 19.16
CA ILE A 131 5.68 6.96 19.85
C ILE A 131 6.27 8.12 19.05
N TYR A 132 7.51 7.97 18.59
CA TYR A 132 8.16 8.98 17.74
C TYR A 132 7.35 9.29 16.47
N LEU A 133 6.86 8.27 15.77
CA LEU A 133 6.04 8.42 14.57
C LEU A 133 4.70 9.09 14.88
N ARG A 134 4.09 8.76 16.01
CA ARG A 134 2.85 9.43 16.45
C ARG A 134 3.07 10.92 16.67
N ASP A 135 4.10 11.28 17.42
CA ASP A 135 4.34 12.64 17.88
C ASP A 135 4.86 13.56 16.76
N ASN A 136 5.65 13.03 15.83
CA ASN A 136 6.27 13.82 14.76
C ASN A 136 5.56 13.74 13.42
N TYR A 137 4.87 12.61 13.14
CA TYR A 137 4.25 12.35 11.83
C TYR A 137 2.74 12.09 11.90
N GLY A 138 2.18 11.99 13.11
CA GLY A 138 0.75 11.73 13.28
C GLY A 138 0.34 10.32 12.83
N ILE A 139 1.23 9.34 12.97
CA ILE A 139 0.92 7.94 12.69
C ILE A 139 0.30 7.32 13.94
N GLU A 140 -0.98 7.01 13.85
CA GLU A 140 -1.76 6.52 14.97
C GLU A 140 -2.54 5.26 14.61
N ARG A 141 -2.70 4.34 15.59
CA ARG A 141 -3.59 3.21 15.42
C ARG A 141 -5.04 3.65 15.62
N LYS A 142 -5.84 3.55 14.58
CA LYS A 142 -7.25 3.98 14.60
C LYS A 142 -8.16 3.03 13.85
N PHE A 143 -9.40 2.97 14.28
CA PHE A 143 -10.43 2.17 13.63
C PHE A 143 -10.89 2.82 12.32
N SER A 144 -10.82 2.06 11.23
CA SER A 144 -11.37 2.44 9.93
C SER A 144 -12.76 1.83 9.73
N ARG A 145 -13.76 2.69 9.60
CA ARG A 145 -15.13 2.22 9.32
C ARG A 145 -15.27 1.54 7.96
N THR A 146 -14.45 1.92 7.00
CA THR A 146 -14.49 1.37 5.64
C THR A 146 -13.95 -0.05 5.59
N ILE A 147 -12.86 -0.30 6.32
CA ILE A 147 -12.20 -1.63 6.37
C ILE A 147 -12.80 -2.52 7.47
N GLY A 148 -13.36 -1.91 8.53
CA GLY A 148 -13.89 -2.63 9.68
C GLY A 148 -12.84 -3.03 10.72
N GLU A 149 -11.60 -2.54 10.59
CA GLU A 149 -10.46 -2.91 11.42
C GLU A 149 -9.67 -1.70 11.92
N SER A 150 -8.85 -1.92 12.95
CA SER A 150 -7.91 -0.91 13.47
C SER A 150 -6.51 -1.17 12.94
N TYR A 151 -5.91 -0.17 12.35
CA TYR A 151 -4.54 -0.21 11.85
C TYR A 151 -3.82 1.12 12.05
N TYR A 152 -2.50 1.12 11.90
CA TYR A 152 -1.71 2.33 11.94
C TYR A 152 -1.83 3.09 10.62
N ALA A 153 -2.28 4.33 10.71
CA ALA A 153 -2.51 5.17 9.55
C ALA A 153 -2.00 6.60 9.78
N ASN A 154 -1.70 7.28 8.70
CA ASN A 154 -1.52 8.73 8.72
C ASN A 154 -2.80 9.40 9.23
N THR A 155 -2.67 10.41 10.07
CA THR A 155 -3.82 11.19 10.58
C THR A 155 -3.68 12.67 10.23
N CYS A 156 -4.82 13.30 9.97
CA CYS A 156 -4.83 14.72 9.71
C CYS A 156 -4.44 15.52 10.95
N LYS A 157 -3.45 16.40 10.83
CA LYS A 157 -2.98 17.25 11.94
C LYS A 157 -4.08 18.15 12.52
N HIS A 158 -5.13 18.48 11.73
CA HIS A 158 -6.19 19.40 12.10
C HIS A 158 -7.42 18.70 12.69
N CYS A 159 -7.99 17.72 11.99
CA CYS A 159 -9.25 17.08 12.40
C CYS A 159 -9.09 15.66 12.90
N LYS A 160 -7.85 15.16 12.98
CA LYS A 160 -7.48 13.83 13.51
C LYS A 160 -8.15 12.64 12.81
N VAL A 161 -8.77 12.86 11.63
CA VAL A 161 -9.30 11.76 10.83
C VAL A 161 -8.16 11.01 10.14
N ILE A 162 -8.29 9.69 10.04
CA ILE A 162 -7.30 8.87 9.32
C ILE A 162 -7.26 9.29 7.84
N GLN A 163 -6.06 9.35 7.30
CA GLN A 163 -5.82 9.39 5.87
C GLN A 163 -5.50 7.95 5.49
N GLY A 164 -6.49 7.23 4.95
CA GLY A 164 -6.34 5.81 4.64
C GLY A 164 -5.27 5.56 3.58
N ASP A 165 -4.66 4.40 3.62
CA ASP A 165 -3.54 4.06 2.74
C ASP A 165 -3.90 4.18 1.24
N ASN A 166 -5.14 3.87 0.89
CA ASN A 166 -5.62 4.07 -0.48
C ASN A 166 -5.52 5.54 -0.93
N PHE A 167 -5.84 6.51 -0.06
CA PHE A 167 -5.73 7.94 -0.37
C PHE A 167 -4.29 8.46 -0.32
N VAL A 168 -3.45 7.83 0.50
CA VAL A 168 -2.06 8.27 0.68
C VAL A 168 -1.16 7.68 -0.38
N TYR A 169 -1.35 6.40 -0.74
CA TYR A 169 -0.38 5.67 -1.54
C TYR A 169 -0.91 5.18 -2.90
N THR A 170 -2.22 4.97 -3.09
CA THR A 170 -2.76 4.35 -4.31
C THR A 170 -3.63 5.23 -5.16
N ASP A 171 -4.36 6.17 -4.57
CA ASP A 171 -5.34 6.95 -5.30
C ASP A 171 -4.73 8.20 -5.93
N THR A 172 -4.28 8.04 -7.16
CA THR A 172 -3.65 9.10 -7.96
C THR A 172 -4.59 10.28 -8.27
N GLY A 173 -5.90 10.11 -8.07
CA GLY A 173 -6.89 11.16 -8.33
C GLY A 173 -7.09 12.16 -7.19
N HIS A 174 -6.57 11.91 -5.99
CA HIS A 174 -6.85 12.69 -4.78
C HIS A 174 -5.70 13.60 -4.31
N GLY A 175 -4.65 13.73 -5.11
CA GLY A 175 -3.53 14.63 -4.82
C GLY A 175 -2.60 14.08 -3.74
N SER A 176 -2.36 12.78 -3.76
CA SER A 176 -1.29 12.15 -2.97
C SER A 176 0.07 12.77 -3.34
N PRO A 177 0.93 13.09 -2.37
CA PRO A 177 2.27 13.56 -2.66
C PRO A 177 3.16 12.44 -3.24
N PHE A 178 2.74 11.18 -3.09
CA PHE A 178 3.45 10.00 -3.59
C PHE A 178 2.98 9.57 -4.99
N ASP A 179 2.05 10.30 -5.58
CA ASP A 179 1.66 10.09 -6.97
C ASP A 179 2.81 10.50 -7.91
N TYR A 180 3.09 9.68 -8.91
CA TYR A 180 4.09 9.95 -9.95
C TYR A 180 3.90 11.31 -10.63
N TYR A 181 2.65 11.78 -10.74
CA TYR A 181 2.31 13.07 -11.34
C TYR A 181 2.21 14.20 -10.32
N SER A 182 2.50 13.95 -9.05
CA SER A 182 2.43 14.98 -8.01
C SER A 182 3.52 16.02 -8.23
N LYS A 183 3.15 17.28 -8.07
CA LYS A 183 4.08 18.42 -8.06
C LYS A 183 4.50 18.82 -6.64
N GLU A 184 4.02 18.12 -5.63
CA GLU A 184 4.36 18.38 -4.24
C GLU A 184 5.79 17.91 -3.96
N SER A 185 6.56 18.73 -3.25
CA SER A 185 7.92 18.39 -2.84
C SER A 185 7.89 17.33 -1.74
N LEU A 186 8.68 16.29 -1.89
CA LEU A 186 8.89 15.27 -0.87
C LEU A 186 10.09 15.62 0.00
N VAL A 187 9.99 15.25 1.27
CA VAL A 187 11.08 15.40 2.25
C VAL A 187 11.49 14.02 2.71
N ILE A 188 12.79 13.73 2.65
CA ILE A 188 13.39 12.53 3.21
C ILE A 188 14.11 12.90 4.51
N GLU A 189 13.72 12.27 5.60
CA GLU A 189 14.37 12.36 6.89
C GLU A 189 14.99 11.02 7.26
N GLN A 190 16.30 10.98 7.48
CA GLN A 190 17.00 9.79 7.95
C GLN A 190 17.15 9.86 9.48
N ILE A 191 16.60 8.86 10.15
CA ILE A 191 16.58 8.80 11.62
C ILE A 191 17.39 7.60 12.07
N LYS A 192 18.41 7.87 12.88
CA LYS A 192 19.20 6.81 13.51
C LYS A 192 18.44 6.26 14.70
N ILE A 193 17.74 5.18 14.53
CA ILE A 193 16.92 4.53 15.57
C ILE A 193 17.36 3.11 15.90
N LEU A 194 18.22 2.53 15.08
CA LEU A 194 18.63 1.15 15.23
C LEU A 194 20.07 1.08 15.74
N SER A 195 20.33 0.22 16.72
CA SER A 195 21.68 -0.13 17.14
C SER A 195 22.35 -1.11 16.18
N THR A 196 21.55 -1.92 15.50
CA THR A 196 21.97 -2.97 14.57
C THR A 196 21.09 -2.96 13.32
N GLU A 197 21.53 -3.66 12.28
CA GLU A 197 20.74 -3.94 11.10
C GLU A 197 19.43 -4.64 11.47
N LYS A 198 18.32 -4.23 10.85
CA LYS A 198 16.98 -4.78 11.08
C LYS A 198 16.40 -5.34 9.79
N ILE A 199 15.89 -6.55 9.86
CA ILE A 199 15.13 -7.14 8.78
C ILE A 199 13.65 -6.85 9.02
N ILE A 200 13.01 -6.24 8.04
CA ILE A 200 11.55 -6.05 7.99
C ILE A 200 10.98 -6.89 6.86
N SER A 201 9.73 -7.32 7.04
CA SER A 201 9.04 -8.12 6.04
C SER A 201 7.60 -7.64 5.90
N CYS A 202 7.14 -7.60 4.67
CA CYS A 202 5.73 -7.36 4.34
C CYS A 202 5.26 -8.34 3.26
N PHE A 203 3.98 -8.46 3.09
CA PHE A 203 3.38 -9.28 2.06
C PHE A 203 2.76 -8.40 1.00
N PHE A 204 2.92 -8.76 -0.25
CA PHE A 204 2.33 -8.04 -1.36
C PHE A 204 1.75 -9.01 -2.39
N ASN A 205 0.81 -8.50 -3.15
CA ASN A 205 0.18 -9.22 -4.23
C ASN A 205 0.89 -8.88 -5.56
N LYS A 206 1.19 -9.89 -6.39
CA LYS A 206 1.88 -9.72 -7.68
C LYS A 206 1.19 -8.79 -8.68
N ILE A 207 -0.11 -8.58 -8.53
CA ILE A 207 -0.90 -7.80 -9.48
C ILE A 207 -1.44 -6.55 -8.78
N GLY A 208 -0.71 -5.45 -8.91
CA GLY A 208 -1.18 -4.12 -8.53
C GLY A 208 -1.27 -3.87 -7.02
N SER A 209 -0.48 -4.59 -6.21
CA SER A 209 -0.41 -4.29 -4.80
C SER A 209 0.27 -2.94 -4.58
N PRO A 210 -0.37 -2.07 -3.82
CA PRO A 210 0.15 -0.75 -3.51
C PRO A 210 1.29 -0.74 -2.47
N THR A 211 1.86 -1.88 -2.15
CA THR A 211 2.84 -2.02 -1.06
C THR A 211 4.18 -1.36 -1.37
N LEU A 212 4.53 -1.24 -2.64
CA LEU A 212 5.76 -0.59 -3.08
C LEU A 212 5.44 0.51 -4.08
N TYR A 213 5.61 1.75 -3.66
CA TYR A 213 5.56 2.92 -4.53
C TYR A 213 6.99 3.33 -4.83
N TYR A 214 7.24 3.74 -6.05
CA TYR A 214 8.55 4.23 -6.46
C TYR A 214 8.45 5.69 -6.89
N LEU A 215 9.51 6.42 -6.54
CA LEU A 215 9.63 7.83 -6.82
C LEU A 215 10.87 8.07 -7.66
N PRO A 216 10.80 8.86 -8.72
CA PRO A 216 11.97 9.28 -9.44
C PRO A 216 12.82 10.21 -8.55
N ARG A 217 14.14 9.94 -8.49
CA ARG A 217 15.09 10.69 -7.65
C ARG A 217 15.15 12.19 -7.97
N SER A 218 14.73 12.59 -9.17
CA SER A 218 14.71 13.99 -9.62
C SER A 218 13.71 14.90 -8.90
N GLU A 219 12.76 14.31 -8.15
CA GLU A 219 11.69 15.05 -7.46
C GLU A 219 11.93 15.25 -5.96
N ILE A 220 13.08 14.79 -5.45
CA ILE A 220 13.44 14.87 -4.04
C ILE A 220 14.40 16.03 -3.82
N LYS A 221 14.02 16.89 -2.91
CA LYS A 221 14.87 18.01 -2.42
C LYS A 221 15.56 17.64 -1.13
#